data_9b89066201ebd8b4fd3bf70d88e1bf05
#
_entry.id   9b89066201ebd8b4fd3bf70d88e1bf05
#
_cell.length_a   1.000
_cell.length_b   1.000
_cell.length_c   1.000
_cell.angle_alpha   90.00
_cell.angle_beta   90.00
_cell.angle_gamma   90.00
#
_symmetry.space_group_name_H-M   'P 1'
#
loop_
_entity.id
_entity.type
_entity.pdbx_description
1 polymer ?
#
loop_
_entity_poly.entity_id
_entity_poly.type
_entity_poly.pdbx_seq_one_letter_code
_entity_poly.pdbx_strand_id
1 'polypeptide(L)'
;MANIAISALPVAASQAGADVLPIVQATTSTTKQLSVTNLFTSPAFVTPALGTVASGVISACTSTSMVLTTPVLGTPTSGNLSNCTSTSMVLTTPVLGAATGTSLSLTGNNVISSTGKLGYTTGAGGTVTQITSKATGATLSKSTGQITLDAAALAANTTVSFTLTNTVIEANDILVMNHISGGTAGSYLLNAQSAAGSASINVRNITAGSLSEAIVVAFAVIKAVTA
;
A
#
# COMPACT_ATOMS: atom_id res chain seq x y z
N MET A 1 53.17 29.36 -48.57
CA MET A 1 52.97 28.14 -47.77
C MET A 1 52.43 27.06 -48.69
N ALA A 2 53.02 25.89 -48.70
CA ALA A 2 52.53 24.76 -49.50
C ALA A 2 51.13 24.35 -49.01
N ASN A 3 50.17 24.15 -49.94
CA ASN A 3 48.88 23.54 -49.62
C ASN A 3 49.08 22.04 -49.31
N ILE A 4 49.01 21.71 -48.05
CA ILE A 4 49.07 20.31 -47.58
C ILE A 4 47.61 19.80 -47.56
N ALA A 5 47.38 18.68 -48.21
CA ALA A 5 46.08 18.04 -48.13
C ALA A 5 45.79 17.63 -46.67
N ILE A 6 44.53 17.76 -46.23
CA ILE A 6 44.11 17.42 -44.85
C ILE A 6 44.53 15.99 -44.48
N SER A 7 44.48 15.07 -45.43
CA SER A 7 44.89 13.66 -45.25
C SER A 7 46.39 13.46 -45.05
N ALA A 8 47.22 14.46 -45.33
CA ALA A 8 48.66 14.44 -45.18
C ALA A 8 49.16 15.19 -43.95
N LEU A 9 48.28 15.69 -43.10
CA LEU A 9 48.63 16.33 -41.82
C LEU A 9 49.05 15.27 -40.81
N PRO A 10 50.05 15.61 -39.95
CA PRO A 10 50.38 14.74 -38.83
C PRO A 10 49.17 14.57 -37.91
N VAL A 11 49.03 13.37 -37.36
CA VAL A 11 48.03 13.07 -36.33
C VAL A 11 48.39 13.79 -35.02
N ALA A 12 47.47 14.55 -34.46
CA ALA A 12 47.70 15.19 -33.18
C ALA A 12 47.82 14.13 -32.06
N ALA A 13 48.81 14.24 -31.23
CA ALA A 13 49.06 13.31 -30.10
C ALA A 13 48.06 13.49 -28.98
N SER A 14 47.47 14.69 -28.80
CA SER A 14 46.41 15.00 -27.85
C SER A 14 45.58 16.15 -28.37
N GLN A 15 44.36 16.28 -27.86
CA GLN A 15 43.43 17.37 -28.22
C GLN A 15 43.42 18.40 -27.08
N ALA A 16 43.57 19.68 -27.43
CA ALA A 16 43.40 20.78 -26.50
C ALA A 16 42.17 21.62 -26.88
N GLY A 17 41.55 22.29 -25.90
CA GLY A 17 40.37 23.09 -26.12
C GLY A 17 40.55 24.22 -27.14
N ALA A 18 41.80 24.70 -27.30
CA ALA A 18 42.18 25.73 -28.31
C ALA A 18 42.42 25.21 -29.72
N ASP A 19 42.51 23.86 -29.90
CA ASP A 19 42.68 23.28 -31.21
C ASP A 19 41.45 23.55 -32.08
N VAL A 20 41.65 23.71 -33.38
CA VAL A 20 40.61 24.14 -34.31
C VAL A 20 40.44 23.16 -35.47
N LEU A 21 39.20 22.97 -35.86
CA LEU A 21 38.81 22.22 -37.04
C LEU A 21 38.33 23.22 -38.10
N PRO A 22 38.76 23.10 -39.37
CA PRO A 22 38.17 23.88 -40.46
C PRO A 22 36.78 23.34 -40.78
N ILE A 23 35.79 24.21 -40.81
CA ILE A 23 34.44 23.89 -41.23
C ILE A 23 33.97 24.83 -42.34
N VAL A 24 33.15 24.34 -43.26
CA VAL A 24 32.47 25.18 -44.21
C VAL A 24 31.09 25.52 -43.66
N GLN A 25 30.84 26.79 -43.42
CA GLN A 25 29.56 27.25 -42.95
C GLN A 25 28.57 27.29 -44.12
N ALA A 26 27.55 26.44 -44.11
CA ALA A 26 26.62 26.26 -45.25
C ALA A 26 25.87 27.56 -45.64
N THR A 27 25.54 28.40 -44.67
CA THR A 27 24.79 29.65 -44.91
C THR A 27 25.59 30.73 -45.62
N THR A 28 26.92 30.72 -45.54
CA THR A 28 27.81 31.74 -46.10
C THR A 28 28.82 31.17 -47.09
N SER A 29 28.88 29.86 -47.26
CA SER A 29 29.89 29.13 -48.04
C SER A 29 31.32 29.55 -47.75
N THR A 30 31.59 30.01 -46.51
CA THR A 30 32.92 30.44 -46.06
C THR A 30 33.52 29.39 -45.13
N THR A 31 34.85 29.19 -45.27
CA THR A 31 35.59 28.35 -44.32
C THR A 31 35.82 29.12 -43.04
N LYS A 32 35.39 28.50 -41.93
CA LYS A 32 35.55 29.01 -40.56
C LYS A 32 36.38 28.05 -39.72
N GLN A 33 36.86 28.51 -38.60
CA GLN A 33 37.47 27.66 -37.59
C GLN A 33 36.46 27.34 -36.51
N LEU A 34 36.35 26.06 -36.13
CA LEU A 34 35.60 25.63 -34.96
C LEU A 34 36.57 25.07 -33.95
N SER A 35 36.68 25.69 -32.78
CA SER A 35 37.51 25.17 -31.70
C SER A 35 36.92 23.87 -31.14
N VAL A 36 37.79 22.98 -30.63
CA VAL A 36 37.39 21.78 -29.93
C VAL A 36 36.48 22.11 -28.73
N THR A 37 36.79 23.19 -28.02
CA THR A 37 35.90 23.67 -26.95
C THR A 37 34.49 23.95 -27.44
N ASN A 38 34.34 24.69 -28.56
CA ASN A 38 32.99 25.01 -29.07
C ASN A 38 32.25 23.79 -29.62
N LEU A 39 32.99 22.77 -30.13
CA LEU A 39 32.38 21.53 -30.61
C LEU A 39 31.77 20.72 -29.47
N PHE A 40 32.37 20.77 -28.25
CA PHE A 40 31.93 19.98 -27.10
C PHE A 40 31.24 20.81 -26.02
N THR A 41 31.22 22.14 -26.10
CA THR A 41 30.47 23.00 -25.21
C THR A 41 29.05 23.17 -25.73
N SER A 42 28.09 22.50 -25.12
CA SER A 42 26.64 22.53 -25.49
C SER A 42 26.33 22.09 -26.95
N PRO A 43 26.82 20.94 -27.41
CA PRO A 43 26.47 20.46 -28.75
C PRO A 43 24.99 20.06 -28.75
N ALA A 44 24.23 20.55 -29.73
CA ALA A 44 22.88 20.08 -30.00
C ALA A 44 22.94 18.89 -30.98
N PHE A 45 22.81 17.69 -30.46
CA PHE A 45 22.75 16.49 -31.29
C PHE A 45 21.28 16.14 -31.59
N VAL A 46 20.96 16.05 -32.86
CA VAL A 46 19.65 15.52 -33.30
C VAL A 46 19.82 14.01 -33.49
N THR A 47 19.10 13.22 -32.73
CA THR A 47 19.16 11.74 -32.72
C THR A 47 20.59 11.16 -32.56
N PRO A 48 21.32 11.51 -31.48
CA PRO A 48 22.67 10.99 -31.31
C PRO A 48 22.64 9.49 -31.00
N ALA A 49 23.34 8.69 -31.77
CA ALA A 49 23.67 7.30 -31.39
C ALA A 49 24.93 7.34 -30.50
N LEU A 50 24.74 7.45 -29.23
CA LEU A 50 25.82 7.38 -28.25
C LEU A 50 26.15 5.90 -27.98
N GLY A 51 27.08 5.30 -28.64
CA GLY A 51 27.49 3.91 -28.37
C GLY A 51 27.61 3.57 -26.87
N THR A 52 28.51 2.67 -26.50
CA THR A 52 28.71 2.33 -25.08
C THR A 52 29.39 3.50 -24.36
N VAL A 53 28.66 4.20 -23.48
CA VAL A 53 29.25 5.20 -22.59
C VAL A 53 29.90 4.46 -21.42
N ALA A 54 31.21 4.30 -21.46
CA ALA A 54 31.95 3.57 -20.43
C ALA A 54 31.96 4.30 -19.07
N SER A 55 31.89 5.63 -19.06
CA SER A 55 31.75 6.46 -17.86
C SER A 55 31.21 7.83 -18.23
N GLY A 56 30.38 8.40 -17.39
CA GLY A 56 29.85 9.75 -17.59
C GLY A 56 28.80 10.12 -16.55
N VAL A 57 28.60 11.41 -16.34
CA VAL A 57 27.51 11.96 -15.54
C VAL A 57 26.41 12.43 -16.49
N ILE A 58 25.26 11.83 -16.43
CA ILE A 58 24.05 12.30 -17.15
C ILE A 58 23.26 13.13 -16.15
N SER A 59 23.54 14.42 -16.07
CA SER A 59 22.76 15.37 -15.27
C SER A 59 21.70 16.03 -16.13
N ALA A 60 20.54 16.33 -15.54
CA ALA A 60 19.41 16.99 -16.19
C ALA A 60 18.88 16.25 -17.47
N CYS A 61 18.96 14.93 -17.47
CA CYS A 61 18.34 14.14 -18.52
C CYS A 61 16.83 14.03 -18.31
N THR A 62 16.04 14.61 -19.19
CA THR A 62 14.59 14.41 -19.24
C THR A 62 14.28 13.45 -20.38
N SER A 63 13.69 12.31 -20.08
CA SER A 63 13.26 11.33 -21.09
C SER A 63 11.84 10.87 -20.78
N THR A 64 11.02 10.85 -21.81
CA THR A 64 9.67 10.29 -21.76
C THR A 64 9.65 8.77 -21.93
N SER A 65 10.75 8.17 -22.40
CA SER A 65 10.83 6.74 -22.70
C SER A 65 12.26 6.20 -22.55
N MET A 66 12.83 6.35 -21.34
CA MET A 66 14.14 5.76 -21.06
C MET A 66 13.99 4.28 -20.73
N VAL A 67 14.61 3.41 -21.50
CA VAL A 67 14.69 1.99 -21.22
C VAL A 67 16.05 1.71 -20.58
N LEU A 68 16.04 1.28 -19.32
CA LEU A 68 17.22 0.85 -18.57
C LEU A 68 17.14 -0.65 -18.38
N THR A 69 18.02 -1.41 -19.01
CA THR A 69 17.95 -2.89 -18.99
C THR A 69 18.41 -3.49 -17.67
N THR A 70 19.44 -2.94 -17.04
CA THR A 70 19.94 -3.37 -15.71
C THR A 70 20.45 -2.15 -14.94
N PRO A 71 19.56 -1.23 -14.51
CA PRO A 71 20.02 -0.02 -13.85
C PRO A 71 20.54 -0.34 -12.46
N VAL A 72 21.77 0.05 -12.16
CA VAL A 72 22.24 0.18 -10.79
C VAL A 72 22.01 1.62 -10.38
N LEU A 73 20.88 1.86 -9.74
CA LEU A 73 20.52 3.16 -9.19
C LEU A 73 21.14 3.24 -7.79
N GLY A 74 22.14 4.07 -7.60
CA GLY A 74 22.71 4.34 -6.27
C GLY A 74 21.65 4.72 -5.26
N THR A 75 21.89 5.66 -4.38
CA THR A 75 20.91 6.15 -3.41
C THR A 75 20.12 7.32 -4.03
N PRO A 76 18.94 7.10 -4.62
CA PRO A 76 18.12 8.20 -5.10
C PRO A 76 17.62 9.02 -3.90
N THR A 77 17.89 10.31 -3.90
CA THR A 77 17.42 11.22 -2.85
C THR A 77 15.91 11.48 -2.94
N SER A 78 15.33 11.26 -4.11
CA SER A 78 13.88 11.29 -4.34
C SER A 78 13.56 10.54 -5.62
N GLY A 79 12.42 9.88 -5.65
CA GLY A 79 11.94 9.18 -6.84
C GLY A 79 10.44 8.87 -6.74
N ASN A 80 9.71 9.05 -7.84
CA ASN A 80 8.33 8.62 -7.94
C ASN A 80 8.30 7.31 -8.75
N LEU A 81 7.89 6.22 -8.10
CA LEU A 81 7.75 4.89 -8.68
C LEU A 81 6.29 4.57 -9.03
N SER A 82 5.45 5.58 -9.26
CA SER A 82 4.01 5.41 -9.47
C SER A 82 3.64 4.48 -10.65
N ASN A 83 4.54 4.35 -11.63
CA ASN A 83 4.35 3.47 -12.78
C ASN A 83 5.36 2.31 -12.83
N CYS A 84 5.98 2.00 -11.70
CA CYS A 84 6.91 0.88 -11.61
C CYS A 84 6.15 -0.42 -11.41
N THR A 85 6.12 -1.28 -12.42
CA THR A 85 5.64 -2.65 -12.29
C THR A 85 6.84 -3.57 -12.08
N SER A 86 6.89 -4.26 -10.96
CA SER A 86 7.94 -5.24 -10.67
C SER A 86 7.33 -6.55 -10.20
N THR A 87 7.77 -7.65 -10.78
CA THR A 87 7.40 -9.00 -10.33
C THR A 87 8.20 -9.45 -9.11
N SER A 88 9.31 -8.79 -8.80
CA SER A 88 10.20 -9.16 -7.68
C SER A 88 10.96 -7.94 -7.15
N MET A 89 10.24 -6.96 -6.59
CA MET A 89 10.89 -5.84 -5.92
C MET A 89 11.32 -6.28 -4.52
N VAL A 90 12.62 -6.28 -4.26
CA VAL A 90 13.16 -6.51 -2.92
C VAL A 90 13.45 -5.17 -2.25
N LEU A 91 12.72 -4.87 -1.20
CA LEU A 91 12.94 -3.68 -0.35
C LEU A 91 13.50 -4.17 0.98
N THR A 92 14.74 -3.87 1.27
CA THR A 92 15.45 -4.40 2.46
C THR A 92 14.94 -3.79 3.77
N THR A 93 14.61 -2.52 3.79
CA THR A 93 14.02 -1.81 4.95
C THR A 93 13.04 -0.76 4.46
N PRO A 94 11.88 -1.17 3.91
CA PRO A 94 10.92 -0.21 3.40
C PRO A 94 10.28 0.58 4.55
N VAL A 95 10.36 1.89 4.50
CA VAL A 95 9.48 2.76 5.28
C VAL A 95 8.25 3.03 4.42
N LEU A 96 7.21 2.25 4.63
CA LEU A 96 5.93 2.46 3.97
C LEU A 96 5.15 3.49 4.78
N GLY A 97 4.87 4.65 4.20
CA GLY A 97 3.88 5.58 4.74
C GLY A 97 2.48 4.95 4.76
N ALA A 98 1.43 5.73 4.64
CA ALA A 98 0.09 5.18 4.49
C ALA A 98 -0.01 4.38 3.19
N ALA A 99 0.06 3.04 3.29
CA ALA A 99 -0.17 2.17 2.15
C ALA A 99 -1.67 2.16 1.83
N THR A 100 -2.05 2.74 0.70
CA THR A 100 -3.41 2.67 0.18
C THR A 100 -3.50 1.58 -0.88
N GLY A 101 -4.26 0.55 -0.61
CA GLY A 101 -4.42 -0.59 -1.51
C GLY A 101 -5.64 -1.43 -1.15
N THR A 102 -6.06 -2.31 -2.04
CA THR A 102 -7.17 -3.24 -1.79
C THR A 102 -6.77 -4.40 -0.89
N SER A 103 -5.48 -4.74 -0.85
CA SER A 103 -4.96 -5.80 0.02
C SER A 103 -3.48 -5.61 0.30
N LEU A 104 -3.04 -6.02 1.49
CA LEU A 104 -1.64 -6.24 1.85
C LEU A 104 -1.49 -7.72 2.17
N SER A 105 -0.78 -8.47 1.33
CA SER A 105 -0.47 -9.88 1.58
C SER A 105 0.96 -9.99 2.13
N LEU A 106 1.08 -10.56 3.30
CA LEU A 106 2.34 -10.81 3.97
C LEU A 106 2.58 -12.33 4.00
N THR A 107 3.53 -12.80 3.20
CA THR A 107 3.97 -14.20 3.24
C THR A 107 5.16 -14.31 4.21
N GLY A 108 4.89 -14.74 5.42
CA GLY A 108 5.88 -14.83 6.50
C GLY A 108 5.34 -14.29 7.80
N ASN A 109 6.18 -14.11 8.77
CA ASN A 109 5.80 -13.96 10.15
C ASN A 109 5.39 -12.52 10.50
N ASN A 110 4.36 -12.35 11.22
CA ASN A 110 3.99 -11.24 12.12
C ASN A 110 3.69 -9.87 11.49
N VAL A 111 2.44 -9.48 11.66
CA VAL A 111 2.07 -8.06 11.72
C VAL A 111 2.31 -7.58 13.16
N ILE A 112 3.41 -6.88 13.41
CA ILE A 112 3.74 -6.34 14.74
C ILE A 112 3.54 -4.83 14.71
N SER A 113 2.71 -4.32 15.62
CA SER A 113 2.59 -2.89 15.87
C SER A 113 3.21 -2.60 17.25
N SER A 114 4.33 -1.87 17.27
CA SER A 114 5.02 -1.56 18.54
C SER A 114 4.36 -0.44 19.34
N THR A 115 3.69 0.50 18.66
CA THR A 115 3.06 1.67 19.29
C THR A 115 1.68 2.00 18.70
N GLY A 116 1.30 1.35 17.60
CA GLY A 116 0.02 1.56 16.93
C GLY A 116 -1.06 0.58 17.37
N LYS A 117 -2.21 0.68 16.73
CA LYS A 117 -3.37 -0.19 16.97
C LYS A 117 -3.56 -1.09 15.76
N LEU A 118 -3.86 -2.37 16.01
CA LEU A 118 -4.34 -3.30 14.99
C LEU A 118 -5.86 -3.39 15.13
N GLY A 119 -6.61 -3.06 14.11
CA GLY A 119 -8.07 -3.11 14.15
C GLY A 119 -8.75 -2.46 12.97
N TYR A 120 -10.04 -2.28 13.10
CA TYR A 120 -10.88 -1.63 12.10
C TYR A 120 -10.87 -0.10 12.29
N THR A 121 -10.92 0.63 11.18
CA THR A 121 -11.00 2.09 11.18
C THR A 121 -12.46 2.56 11.10
N THR A 122 -12.66 3.87 11.22
CA THR A 122 -13.96 4.54 11.09
C THR A 122 -14.68 4.11 9.80
N GLY A 123 -15.98 3.79 9.91
CA GLY A 123 -16.83 3.33 8.81
C GLY A 123 -16.95 1.80 8.68
N ALA A 124 -16.03 1.03 9.27
CA ALA A 124 -16.14 -0.43 9.31
C ALA A 124 -17.17 -0.95 10.31
N GLY A 125 -17.58 -0.11 11.25
CA GLY A 125 -18.51 -0.45 12.32
C GLY A 125 -19.91 0.11 12.13
N GLY A 126 -20.81 -0.31 13.04
CA GLY A 126 -22.18 0.19 13.13
C GLY A 126 -22.83 -0.21 14.45
N THR A 127 -24.07 0.22 14.65
CA THR A 127 -24.85 -0.11 15.86
C THR A 127 -26.24 -0.60 15.46
N VAL A 128 -26.78 -1.51 16.27
CA VAL A 128 -28.16 -1.99 16.16
C VAL A 128 -28.72 -2.25 17.55
N THR A 129 -30.03 -2.01 17.72
CA THR A 129 -30.72 -2.28 18.99
C THR A 129 -31.77 -3.36 18.75
N GLN A 130 -31.82 -4.39 19.61
CA GLN A 130 -32.91 -5.33 19.62
C GLN A 130 -34.19 -4.66 20.14
N ILE A 131 -35.30 -5.12 19.59
CA ILE A 131 -36.65 -4.73 20.03
C ILE A 131 -37.38 -6.00 20.47
N THR A 132 -38.15 -5.93 21.52
CA THR A 132 -39.07 -7.02 21.95
C THR A 132 -38.46 -8.03 22.94
N SER A 133 -37.30 -8.61 22.66
CA SER A 133 -36.65 -9.58 23.54
C SER A 133 -35.19 -9.81 23.24
N LYS A 134 -34.43 -10.39 24.17
CA LYS A 134 -33.05 -10.82 23.92
C LYS A 134 -32.92 -11.94 22.89
N ALA A 135 -34.01 -12.62 22.51
CA ALA A 135 -34.03 -13.61 21.44
C ALA A 135 -34.31 -13.03 20.05
N THR A 136 -34.66 -11.73 19.97
CA THR A 136 -34.96 -11.07 18.71
C THR A 136 -33.70 -10.94 17.86
N GLY A 137 -33.76 -11.39 16.61
CA GLY A 137 -32.64 -11.26 15.66
C GLY A 137 -32.27 -9.78 15.41
N ALA A 138 -31.02 -9.57 15.08
CA ALA A 138 -30.48 -8.26 14.73
C ALA A 138 -29.85 -8.29 13.33
N THR A 139 -29.94 -7.20 12.58
CA THR A 139 -29.31 -7.09 11.25
C THR A 139 -28.29 -5.97 11.26
N LEU A 140 -27.03 -6.31 11.02
CA LEU A 140 -25.93 -5.34 10.93
C LEU A 140 -24.80 -5.89 10.05
N SER A 141 -24.82 -5.57 8.77
CA SER A 141 -23.81 -6.02 7.78
C SER A 141 -22.56 -5.15 7.84
N LYS A 142 -21.71 -5.42 8.83
CA LYS A 142 -20.47 -4.70 9.12
C LYS A 142 -19.40 -5.67 9.68
N SER A 143 -18.12 -5.36 9.45
CA SER A 143 -17.00 -6.13 9.98
C SER A 143 -16.86 -6.05 11.50
N THR A 144 -17.38 -4.97 12.10
CA THR A 144 -17.44 -4.79 13.56
C THR A 144 -18.70 -4.03 13.92
N GLY A 145 -19.16 -4.14 15.16
CA GLY A 145 -20.35 -3.39 15.55
C GLY A 145 -20.73 -3.59 17.00
N GLN A 146 -21.79 -2.88 17.37
CA GLN A 146 -22.38 -2.94 18.70
C GLN A 146 -23.86 -3.32 18.60
N ILE A 147 -24.28 -4.21 19.44
CA ILE A 147 -25.68 -4.66 19.55
C ILE A 147 -26.16 -4.32 20.95
N THR A 148 -27.13 -3.42 21.06
CA THR A 148 -27.83 -3.19 22.32
C THR A 148 -28.91 -4.23 22.44
N LEU A 149 -28.83 -5.11 23.43
CA LEU A 149 -29.81 -6.14 23.67
C LEU A 149 -31.05 -5.54 24.33
N ASP A 150 -32.20 -6.18 24.09
CA ASP A 150 -33.45 -5.80 24.78
C ASP A 150 -33.33 -6.03 26.31
N ALA A 151 -34.05 -5.22 27.09
CA ALA A 151 -34.05 -5.32 28.55
C ALA A 151 -34.88 -6.48 29.10
N ALA A 152 -35.53 -7.30 28.26
CA ALA A 152 -36.30 -8.47 28.70
C ALA A 152 -35.52 -9.35 29.67
N ALA A 153 -36.19 -9.90 30.66
CA ALA A 153 -35.60 -10.74 31.70
C ALA A 153 -34.93 -11.98 31.13
N LEU A 154 -33.71 -12.26 31.58
CA LEU A 154 -32.99 -13.50 31.33
C LEU A 154 -32.82 -14.19 32.69
N ALA A 155 -33.48 -15.33 32.84
CA ALA A 155 -33.50 -16.06 34.10
C ALA A 155 -32.10 -16.51 34.55
N ALA A 156 -31.96 -16.81 35.82
CA ALA A 156 -30.71 -17.30 36.41
C ALA A 156 -30.19 -18.54 35.66
N ASN A 157 -28.89 -18.59 35.41
CA ASN A 157 -28.20 -19.72 34.77
C ASN A 157 -28.77 -20.16 33.43
N THR A 158 -29.53 -19.30 32.73
CA THR A 158 -30.11 -19.60 31.39
C THR A 158 -29.36 -18.91 30.29
N THR A 159 -29.44 -19.52 29.09
CA THR A 159 -28.90 -18.98 27.84
C THR A 159 -30.05 -18.59 26.92
N VAL A 160 -29.92 -17.45 26.30
CA VAL A 160 -30.75 -17.02 25.16
C VAL A 160 -29.87 -16.92 23.92
N SER A 161 -30.42 -17.28 22.78
CA SER A 161 -29.72 -17.17 21.48
C SER A 161 -30.53 -16.30 20.55
N PHE A 162 -29.81 -15.52 19.73
CA PHE A 162 -30.42 -14.77 18.63
C PHE A 162 -29.54 -14.83 17.38
N THR A 163 -30.12 -14.58 16.23
CA THR A 163 -29.39 -14.50 14.95
C THR A 163 -28.94 -13.08 14.68
N LEU A 164 -27.64 -12.89 14.47
CA LEU A 164 -27.09 -11.71 13.82
C LEU A 164 -27.04 -11.96 12.31
N THR A 165 -27.90 -11.31 11.53
CA THR A 165 -27.81 -11.30 10.07
C THR A 165 -26.73 -10.30 9.65
N ASN A 166 -25.69 -10.78 8.98
CA ASN A 166 -24.55 -9.98 8.60
C ASN A 166 -23.88 -10.58 7.35
N THR A 167 -24.01 -9.91 6.22
CA THR A 167 -23.50 -10.37 4.91
C THR A 167 -21.97 -10.43 4.81
N VAL A 168 -21.25 -9.86 5.77
CA VAL A 168 -19.78 -9.92 5.83
C VAL A 168 -19.28 -11.22 6.44
N ILE A 169 -20.14 -11.92 7.23
CA ILE A 169 -19.78 -13.17 7.91
C ILE A 169 -19.83 -14.34 6.93
N GLU A 170 -18.79 -15.16 6.94
CA GLU A 170 -18.69 -16.43 6.25
C GLU A 170 -18.70 -17.62 7.25
N ALA A 171 -18.90 -18.83 6.75
CA ALA A 171 -19.14 -19.99 7.61
C ALA A 171 -18.01 -20.31 8.60
N ASN A 172 -16.78 -19.99 8.25
CA ASN A 172 -15.59 -20.31 9.07
C ASN A 172 -15.03 -19.11 9.83
N ASP A 173 -15.67 -17.94 9.73
CA ASP A 173 -15.19 -16.73 10.39
C ASP A 173 -15.24 -16.85 11.92
N ILE A 174 -14.35 -16.15 12.57
CA ILE A 174 -14.31 -16.06 14.03
C ILE A 174 -14.91 -14.72 14.44
N LEU A 175 -15.95 -14.76 15.26
CA LEU A 175 -16.49 -13.57 15.91
C LEU A 175 -15.91 -13.43 17.31
N VAL A 176 -15.16 -12.37 17.51
CA VAL A 176 -14.75 -11.96 18.87
C VAL A 176 -15.87 -11.13 19.46
N MET A 177 -16.39 -11.56 20.61
CA MET A 177 -17.51 -10.91 21.30
C MET A 177 -17.06 -10.33 22.63
N ASN A 178 -17.57 -9.17 23.01
CA ASN A 178 -17.32 -8.57 24.30
C ASN A 178 -18.53 -7.78 24.82
N HIS A 179 -18.83 -7.93 26.13
CA HIS A 179 -19.76 -7.05 26.82
C HIS A 179 -19.03 -5.74 27.14
N ILE A 180 -19.46 -4.62 26.55
CA ILE A 180 -18.75 -3.34 26.63
C ILE A 180 -19.42 -2.30 27.51
N SER A 181 -20.72 -2.37 27.67
CA SER A 181 -21.47 -1.44 28.53
C SER A 181 -22.89 -1.92 28.81
N GLY A 182 -23.58 -1.20 29.66
CA GLY A 182 -24.93 -1.55 30.14
C GLY A 182 -24.91 -2.77 31.07
N GLY A 183 -25.88 -2.89 31.93
CA GLY A 183 -26.06 -4.00 32.83
C GLY A 183 -24.93 -4.24 33.84
N THR A 184 -24.92 -5.42 34.44
CA THR A 184 -23.96 -5.83 35.50
C THR A 184 -22.74 -6.49 34.84
N ALA A 185 -21.56 -5.88 35.00
CA ALA A 185 -20.31 -6.42 34.48
C ALA A 185 -20.00 -7.81 35.06
N GLY A 186 -19.50 -8.72 34.23
CA GLY A 186 -19.14 -10.09 34.61
C GLY A 186 -20.33 -11.03 34.82
N SER A 187 -21.58 -10.58 34.60
CA SER A 187 -22.78 -11.41 34.77
C SER A 187 -23.19 -12.20 33.54
N TYR A 188 -22.54 -11.94 32.38
CA TYR A 188 -22.90 -12.55 31.14
C TYR A 188 -21.70 -13.25 30.48
N LEU A 189 -21.94 -14.47 29.99
CA LEU A 189 -21.02 -15.20 29.12
C LEU A 189 -21.54 -15.08 27.69
N LEU A 190 -20.65 -14.69 26.76
CA LEU A 190 -20.95 -14.50 25.35
C LEU A 190 -20.18 -15.52 24.51
N ASN A 191 -20.83 -16.09 23.51
CA ASN A 191 -20.17 -16.80 22.44
C ASN A 191 -20.96 -16.65 21.12
N ALA A 192 -20.32 -16.98 20.01
CA ALA A 192 -20.94 -16.94 18.69
C ALA A 192 -20.57 -18.17 17.88
N GLN A 193 -21.46 -18.54 16.96
CA GLN A 193 -21.22 -19.56 15.94
C GLN A 193 -21.56 -18.96 14.59
N SER A 194 -20.56 -18.89 13.72
CA SER A 194 -20.66 -18.30 12.37
C SER A 194 -21.34 -19.25 11.41
N ALA A 195 -22.07 -18.67 10.46
CA ALA A 195 -22.63 -19.31 9.29
C ALA A 195 -22.57 -18.33 8.11
N ALA A 196 -22.74 -18.79 6.88
CA ALA A 196 -22.77 -17.92 5.71
C ALA A 196 -23.86 -16.85 5.85
N GLY A 197 -23.49 -15.58 5.85
CA GLY A 197 -24.40 -14.44 5.97
C GLY A 197 -24.96 -14.18 7.37
N SER A 198 -24.51 -14.89 8.40
CA SER A 198 -25.07 -14.74 9.75
C SER A 198 -24.17 -15.32 10.85
N ALA A 199 -24.53 -15.04 12.10
CA ALA A 199 -24.02 -15.76 13.24
C ALA A 199 -25.13 -15.99 14.29
N SER A 200 -25.09 -17.14 14.97
CA SER A 200 -25.88 -17.36 16.17
C SER A 200 -25.11 -16.82 17.35
N ILE A 201 -25.67 -15.85 18.04
CA ILE A 201 -25.10 -15.24 19.25
C ILE A 201 -25.78 -15.82 20.47
N ASN A 202 -25.00 -16.35 21.41
CA ASN A 202 -25.48 -16.89 22.66
C ASN A 202 -25.09 -15.96 23.81
N VAL A 203 -26.07 -15.65 24.64
CA VAL A 203 -25.91 -14.80 25.84
C VAL A 203 -26.42 -15.59 27.04
N ARG A 204 -25.53 -15.91 27.96
CA ARG A 204 -25.86 -16.66 29.16
C ARG A 204 -25.77 -15.74 30.38
N ASN A 205 -26.84 -15.68 31.17
CA ASN A 205 -26.79 -15.16 32.50
C ASN A 205 -26.15 -16.23 33.43
N ILE A 206 -24.98 -15.92 34.00
CA ILE A 206 -24.23 -16.84 34.87
C ILE A 206 -24.48 -16.59 36.35
N THR A 207 -25.39 -15.69 36.68
CA THR A 207 -25.74 -15.36 38.07
C THR A 207 -26.88 -16.23 38.58
N ALA A 208 -27.05 -16.22 39.91
CA ALA A 208 -28.14 -16.93 40.60
C ALA A 208 -29.48 -16.18 40.51
N GLY A 209 -29.53 -14.96 39.98
CA GLY A 209 -30.73 -14.14 39.87
C GLY A 209 -31.09 -13.88 38.39
N SER A 210 -32.37 -13.52 38.15
CA SER A 210 -32.81 -13.04 36.86
C SER A 210 -32.31 -11.62 36.62
N LEU A 211 -31.86 -11.32 35.39
CA LEU A 211 -31.36 -10.00 34.98
C LEU A 211 -32.24 -9.43 33.88
N SER A 212 -32.73 -8.19 34.07
CA SER A 212 -33.55 -7.44 33.12
C SER A 212 -32.80 -6.19 32.68
N GLU A 213 -31.72 -6.38 31.98
CA GLU A 213 -30.75 -5.34 31.63
C GLU A 213 -30.55 -5.23 30.12
N ALA A 214 -30.50 -4.01 29.59
CA ALA A 214 -30.09 -3.73 28.22
C ALA A 214 -28.56 -3.65 28.13
N ILE A 215 -27.90 -4.80 27.98
CA ILE A 215 -26.46 -4.82 27.80
C ILE A 215 -26.06 -4.49 26.37
N VAL A 216 -24.89 -3.87 26.18
CA VAL A 216 -24.30 -3.62 24.88
C VAL A 216 -23.15 -4.60 24.66
N VAL A 217 -23.27 -5.39 23.60
CA VAL A 217 -22.25 -6.32 23.16
C VAL A 217 -21.58 -5.82 21.89
N ALA A 218 -20.26 -5.82 21.85
CA ALA A 218 -19.49 -5.54 20.65
C ALA A 218 -19.08 -6.85 19.97
N PHE A 219 -18.95 -6.82 18.66
CA PHE A 219 -18.36 -7.91 17.88
C PHE A 219 -17.33 -7.40 16.90
N ALA A 220 -16.39 -8.26 16.57
CA ALA A 220 -15.44 -8.09 15.47
C ALA A 220 -15.34 -9.41 14.70
N VAL A 221 -15.37 -9.33 13.37
CA VAL A 221 -15.26 -10.49 12.47
C VAL A 221 -13.81 -10.65 12.06
N ILE A 222 -13.21 -11.78 12.36
CA ILE A 222 -11.89 -12.17 11.86
C ILE A 222 -12.12 -13.22 10.77
N LYS A 223 -11.67 -12.91 9.56
CA LYS A 223 -11.79 -13.83 8.43
C LYS A 223 -10.91 -15.06 8.66
N ALA A 224 -11.49 -16.23 8.52
CA ALA A 224 -10.78 -17.49 8.62
C ALA A 224 -11.06 -18.37 7.39
N VAL A 225 -10.07 -19.16 7.03
CA VAL A 225 -10.16 -20.11 5.92
C VAL A 225 -9.92 -21.53 6.43
N THR A 226 -10.58 -22.52 5.81
CA THR A 226 -10.19 -23.91 5.97
C THR A 226 -9.02 -24.23 5.05
N ALA A 227 -8.04 -24.97 5.56
CA ALA A 227 -6.92 -25.45 4.77
C ALA A 227 -7.39 -26.43 3.68
#